data_cf341706c7fa4d82136b06ed76326c89
#
_entry.id   cf341706c7fa4d82136b06ed76326c89
#
_cell.length_a   1.000
_cell.length_b   1.000
_cell.length_c   1.000
_cell.angle_alpha   90.00
_cell.angle_beta   90.00
_cell.angle_gamma   90.00
#
_symmetry.space_group_name_H-M   'P 1'
#
loop_
_entity.id
_entity.type
_entity.pdbx_description
1 polymer ?
#
loop_
_entity_poly.entity_id
_entity_poly.type
_entity_poly.pdbx_seq_one_letter_code
_entity_poly.pdbx_strand_id
1 'polypeptide(L)'
;MEKRVVAYIGWLCVLFAACGRQPIFEVKQGLMVLRVDDRWSIAHCDSVFQQYDLTCLQRDALFEDLNTGSCAQENWRARRRGKHTVEVYKFIEKELHDQDMHRALSWPSADSASLEATMSNAFSNDQPGYNSTKKVCFEAVSDSVTRFYLNGFQKAKTVVLSGSFNNWSVSAFRMQSDGDRWYYDVQLPCGRHEYKFIIDGMWYQDTDNLLRTDDHADGYNSVYFKTNTTFRIVGFPLGRKIIVAGSFNGWDEASWKMKRNDDAWVLDVFLPDGTYFYKFICDGEWLIDPANTDAVDDGDGNVNSRLTIGTPTRFYLPGYQQANQVALAGSFNEFQNSGVMLRRDGGGWYVDYALRPGNYLFRFIVDGRPVLIDDARYPKSGDCNVLIIGANHTFTFFNKNNTAKAVAVSGDFVQWFPAGIPMHLTPMGYQVDVYVPPGKSRYKFIVDGDWVLDPANPAYEDNEFNTGNSILWKVN
;
A
#
# COMPACT_ATOMS: atom_id res chain seq x y z
N MET A 1 -4.28 5.97 -33.28
CA MET A 1 -5.74 5.64 -33.26
C MET A 1 -6.34 5.78 -31.86
N GLU A 2 -5.57 5.60 -30.78
CA GLU A 2 -6.00 5.70 -29.37
C GLU A 2 -6.40 7.11 -28.90
N LYS A 3 -5.80 8.18 -29.42
CA LYS A 3 -6.16 9.56 -29.03
C LYS A 3 -7.60 10.01 -29.38
N ARG A 4 -8.32 9.26 -30.23
CA ARG A 4 -9.72 9.57 -30.56
C ARG A 4 -10.74 8.89 -29.65
N VAL A 5 -10.40 7.79 -29.00
CA VAL A 5 -11.31 7.04 -28.11
C VAL A 5 -11.45 7.76 -26.77
N VAL A 6 -10.38 8.30 -26.21
CA VAL A 6 -10.40 9.01 -24.91
C VAL A 6 -11.18 10.33 -24.97
N ALA A 7 -11.13 11.05 -26.09
CA ALA A 7 -11.88 12.31 -26.26
C ALA A 7 -13.40 12.12 -26.40
N TYR A 8 -13.87 10.94 -26.85
CA TYR A 8 -15.30 10.63 -26.96
C TYR A 8 -15.93 10.13 -25.65
N ILE A 9 -15.14 9.56 -24.75
CA ILE A 9 -15.61 9.02 -23.46
C ILE A 9 -16.07 10.14 -22.51
N GLY A 10 -15.43 11.30 -22.53
CA GLY A 10 -15.77 12.43 -21.65
C GLY A 10 -17.12 13.09 -21.92
N TRP A 11 -17.72 12.93 -23.11
CA TRP A 11 -18.99 13.58 -23.50
C TRP A 11 -20.21 12.65 -23.41
N LEU A 12 -20.04 11.32 -23.42
CA LEU A 12 -21.18 10.40 -23.35
C LEU A 12 -21.62 10.06 -21.92
N CYS A 13 -20.80 10.29 -20.89
CA CYS A 13 -21.18 10.01 -19.50
C CYS A 13 -22.20 10.98 -18.90
N VAL A 14 -22.50 12.13 -19.54
CA VAL A 14 -23.34 13.18 -18.94
C VAL A 14 -24.83 13.08 -19.32
N LEU A 15 -25.21 12.27 -20.32
CA LEU A 15 -26.58 12.27 -20.84
C LEU A 15 -27.50 11.15 -20.35
N PHE A 16 -27.08 10.20 -19.52
CA PHE A 16 -27.92 9.06 -19.10
C PHE A 16 -28.18 8.93 -17.59
N ALA A 17 -27.94 9.96 -16.79
CA ALA A 17 -28.19 9.95 -15.33
C ALA A 17 -29.69 10.03 -14.94
N ALA A 18 -30.62 10.03 -15.89
CA ALA A 18 -32.05 10.26 -15.61
C ALA A 18 -32.96 9.02 -15.59
N CYS A 19 -32.46 7.82 -15.82
CA CYS A 19 -33.34 6.64 -15.91
C CYS A 19 -32.69 5.36 -15.37
N GLY A 20 -32.41 5.25 -14.12
CA GLY A 20 -32.13 4.02 -13.33
C GLY A 20 -31.49 2.78 -13.99
N ARG A 21 -31.03 2.84 -15.25
CA ARG A 21 -30.36 1.77 -15.98
C ARG A 21 -28.85 1.96 -15.88
N GLN A 22 -28.16 0.91 -15.51
CA GLN A 22 -26.69 0.91 -15.52
C GLN A 22 -26.16 1.14 -16.94
N PRO A 23 -25.08 1.93 -17.12
CA PRO A 23 -24.51 2.17 -18.45
C PRO A 23 -24.02 0.86 -19.09
N ILE A 24 -24.14 0.77 -20.41
CA ILE A 24 -23.68 -0.40 -21.21
C ILE A 24 -22.16 -0.51 -21.09
N PHE A 25 -21.45 0.61 -21.10
CA PHE A 25 -20.00 0.68 -20.93
C PHE A 25 -19.65 1.69 -19.84
N GLU A 26 -18.80 1.30 -18.92
CA GLU A 26 -18.29 2.22 -17.89
C GLU A 26 -16.80 1.97 -17.62
N VAL A 27 -16.13 3.03 -17.19
CA VAL A 27 -14.77 2.96 -16.64
C VAL A 27 -14.86 3.36 -15.17
N LYS A 28 -14.56 2.42 -14.28
CA LYS A 28 -14.66 2.62 -12.84
C LYS A 28 -13.48 1.99 -12.13
N GLN A 29 -12.76 2.77 -11.32
CA GLN A 29 -11.65 2.30 -10.47
C GLN A 29 -10.59 1.49 -11.25
N GLY A 30 -10.20 1.94 -12.44
CA GLY A 30 -9.21 1.22 -13.24
C GLY A 30 -9.74 -0.03 -13.95
N LEU A 31 -11.05 -0.20 -14.03
CA LEU A 31 -11.70 -1.30 -14.72
C LEU A 31 -12.56 -0.75 -15.86
N MET A 32 -12.32 -1.20 -17.08
CA MET A 32 -13.24 -1.03 -18.20
C MET A 32 -14.24 -2.17 -18.16
N VAL A 33 -15.55 -1.88 -18.20
CA VAL A 33 -16.61 -2.89 -18.14
C VAL A 33 -17.60 -2.62 -19.25
N LEU A 34 -17.81 -3.62 -20.10
CA LEU A 34 -18.89 -3.67 -21.07
C LEU A 34 -19.95 -4.67 -20.58
N ARG A 35 -21.22 -4.27 -20.48
CA ARG A 35 -22.35 -5.13 -20.11
C ARG A 35 -23.10 -5.57 -21.33
N VAL A 36 -23.23 -6.87 -21.52
CA VAL A 36 -23.95 -7.51 -22.64
C VAL A 36 -25.14 -8.26 -22.08
N ASP A 37 -26.32 -8.09 -22.70
CA ASP A 37 -27.56 -8.77 -22.29
C ASP A 37 -27.94 -9.83 -23.34
N ASP A 38 -28.26 -11.06 -22.91
CA ASP A 38 -28.61 -12.16 -23.80
C ASP A 38 -29.94 -11.96 -24.56
N ARG A 39 -30.73 -10.97 -24.15
CA ARG A 39 -31.97 -10.57 -24.82
C ARG A 39 -31.75 -9.65 -26.02
N TRP A 40 -30.53 -9.15 -26.21
CA TRP A 40 -30.18 -8.35 -27.37
C TRP A 40 -30.07 -9.24 -28.61
N SER A 41 -30.44 -8.68 -29.77
CA SER A 41 -30.20 -9.37 -31.05
C SER A 41 -28.69 -9.45 -31.33
N ILE A 42 -28.27 -10.44 -32.11
CA ILE A 42 -26.89 -10.59 -32.57
C ILE A 42 -26.42 -9.29 -33.22
N ALA A 43 -27.19 -8.73 -34.13
CA ALA A 43 -26.85 -7.47 -34.82
C ALA A 43 -26.68 -6.29 -33.86
N HIS A 44 -27.44 -6.27 -32.76
CA HIS A 44 -27.24 -5.22 -31.72
C HIS A 44 -25.96 -5.44 -30.94
N CYS A 45 -25.65 -6.69 -30.56
CA CYS A 45 -24.37 -7.00 -29.91
C CYS A 45 -23.17 -6.66 -30.80
N ASP A 46 -23.21 -7.03 -32.07
CA ASP A 46 -22.16 -6.72 -33.04
C ASP A 46 -21.94 -5.21 -33.19
N SER A 47 -23.02 -4.42 -33.24
CA SER A 47 -22.96 -2.97 -33.27
C SER A 47 -22.31 -2.38 -32.01
N VAL A 48 -22.64 -2.94 -30.83
CA VAL A 48 -22.04 -2.52 -29.55
C VAL A 48 -20.56 -2.94 -29.53
N PHE A 49 -20.22 -4.14 -29.94
CA PHE A 49 -18.83 -4.60 -29.99
C PHE A 49 -17.98 -3.74 -30.93
N GLN A 50 -18.54 -3.40 -32.10
CA GLN A 50 -17.87 -2.50 -33.05
C GLN A 50 -17.69 -1.09 -32.48
N GLN A 51 -18.69 -0.57 -31.75
CA GLN A 51 -18.62 0.77 -31.14
C GLN A 51 -17.48 0.88 -30.13
N TYR A 52 -17.15 -0.19 -29.41
CA TYR A 52 -16.12 -0.20 -28.38
C TYR A 52 -14.83 -0.94 -28.82
N ASP A 53 -14.66 -1.16 -30.13
CA ASP A 53 -13.49 -1.83 -30.74
C ASP A 53 -13.22 -3.24 -30.18
N LEU A 54 -14.29 -3.96 -29.88
CA LEU A 54 -14.28 -5.33 -29.35
C LEU A 54 -14.83 -6.33 -30.36
N THR A 55 -14.50 -6.16 -31.64
CA THR A 55 -14.97 -6.99 -32.76
C THR A 55 -14.55 -8.46 -32.67
N CYS A 56 -13.62 -8.78 -31.75
CA CYS A 56 -13.20 -10.14 -31.41
C CYS A 56 -14.23 -10.89 -30.55
N LEU A 57 -15.24 -10.22 -29.98
CA LEU A 57 -16.27 -10.86 -29.18
C LEU A 57 -17.37 -11.46 -30.06
N GLN A 58 -17.84 -12.62 -29.63
CA GLN A 58 -19.02 -13.28 -30.23
C GLN A 58 -20.06 -13.51 -29.12
N ARG A 59 -21.28 -13.02 -29.35
CA ARG A 59 -22.37 -13.08 -28.36
C ARG A 59 -22.58 -14.49 -27.81
N ASP A 60 -22.77 -15.51 -28.69
CA ASP A 60 -23.08 -16.83 -28.25
C ASP A 60 -21.94 -17.47 -27.44
N ALA A 61 -20.69 -17.29 -27.86
CA ALA A 61 -19.52 -17.75 -27.11
C ALA A 61 -19.38 -17.08 -25.72
N LEU A 62 -19.79 -15.82 -25.59
CA LEU A 62 -19.82 -15.14 -24.29
C LEU A 62 -20.88 -15.73 -23.36
N PHE A 63 -22.04 -16.08 -23.86
CA PHE A 63 -23.12 -16.59 -23.02
C PHE A 63 -23.02 -18.08 -22.74
N GLU A 64 -22.44 -18.87 -23.62
CA GLU A 64 -22.20 -20.29 -23.40
C GLU A 64 -21.04 -20.53 -22.44
N ASP A 65 -19.84 -20.06 -22.78
CA ASP A 65 -18.57 -20.42 -22.11
C ASP A 65 -17.80 -19.26 -21.50
N LEU A 66 -18.36 -18.04 -21.46
CA LEU A 66 -17.66 -16.82 -21.08
C LEU A 66 -16.39 -16.57 -21.90
N ASN A 67 -16.40 -17.03 -23.16
CA ASN A 67 -15.26 -16.96 -24.05
C ASN A 67 -15.16 -15.57 -24.71
N THR A 68 -14.04 -14.93 -24.55
CA THR A 68 -13.73 -13.60 -25.10
C THR A 68 -12.97 -13.66 -26.44
N GLY A 69 -12.78 -14.87 -27.01
CA GLY A 69 -12.10 -15.05 -28.29
C GLY A 69 -10.67 -14.49 -28.28
N SER A 70 -10.27 -13.85 -29.38
CA SER A 70 -8.96 -13.21 -29.46
C SER A 70 -8.80 -11.96 -28.57
N CYS A 71 -9.88 -11.40 -28.06
CA CYS A 71 -9.82 -10.32 -27.05
C CYS A 71 -9.15 -10.79 -25.73
N ALA A 72 -9.12 -12.08 -25.46
CA ALA A 72 -8.38 -12.64 -24.32
C ALA A 72 -6.87 -12.35 -24.40
N GLN A 73 -6.30 -12.21 -25.60
CA GLN A 73 -4.89 -11.84 -25.80
C GLN A 73 -4.60 -10.41 -25.38
N GLU A 74 -5.63 -9.56 -25.36
CA GLU A 74 -5.56 -8.18 -24.87
C GLU A 74 -6.01 -8.06 -23.41
N ASN A 75 -6.03 -9.15 -22.65
CA ASN A 75 -6.43 -9.21 -21.24
C ASN A 75 -7.94 -8.93 -20.99
N TRP A 76 -8.79 -8.99 -21.99
CA TRP A 76 -10.23 -8.97 -21.77
C TRP A 76 -10.72 -10.30 -21.19
N ARG A 77 -11.57 -10.21 -20.18
CA ARG A 77 -12.18 -11.36 -19.48
C ARG A 77 -13.68 -11.19 -19.44
N ALA A 78 -14.42 -12.30 -19.25
CA ALA A 78 -15.84 -12.27 -19.10
C ALA A 78 -16.28 -12.89 -17.77
N ARG A 79 -17.39 -12.40 -17.22
CA ARG A 79 -18.03 -12.96 -16.03
C ARG A 79 -19.54 -12.82 -16.10
N ARG A 80 -20.26 -13.76 -15.48
CA ARG A 80 -21.73 -13.70 -15.44
C ARG A 80 -22.18 -12.81 -14.29
N ARG A 81 -23.09 -11.86 -14.58
CA ARG A 81 -23.64 -10.89 -13.62
C ARG A 81 -25.14 -11.06 -13.38
N GLY A 82 -25.65 -12.23 -13.50
CA GLY A 82 -27.06 -12.55 -13.34
C GLY A 82 -27.54 -13.49 -14.43
N LYS A 83 -28.86 -13.68 -14.49
CA LYS A 83 -29.44 -14.67 -15.43
C LYS A 83 -29.23 -14.29 -16.89
N HIS A 84 -29.27 -13.00 -17.21
CA HIS A 84 -29.31 -12.46 -18.58
C HIS A 84 -28.12 -11.50 -18.90
N THR A 85 -27.15 -11.32 -18.02
CA THR A 85 -26.10 -10.31 -18.20
C THR A 85 -24.73 -10.94 -18.03
N VAL A 86 -23.86 -10.69 -19.00
CA VAL A 86 -22.42 -10.96 -18.95
C VAL A 86 -21.68 -9.62 -18.95
N GLU A 87 -20.73 -9.46 -18.09
CA GLU A 87 -19.77 -8.36 -18.12
C GLU A 87 -18.48 -8.85 -18.78
N VAL A 88 -18.05 -8.14 -19.81
CA VAL A 88 -16.72 -8.24 -20.40
C VAL A 88 -15.88 -7.12 -19.83
N TYR A 89 -14.75 -7.41 -19.23
CA TYR A 89 -13.97 -6.43 -18.51
C TYR A 89 -12.47 -6.58 -18.76
N LYS A 90 -11.77 -5.45 -18.65
CA LYS A 90 -10.32 -5.35 -18.72
C LYS A 90 -9.83 -4.40 -17.63
N PHE A 91 -8.78 -4.77 -16.91
CA PHE A 91 -8.09 -3.84 -16.03
C PHE A 91 -7.32 -2.85 -16.87
N ILE A 92 -7.58 -1.56 -16.66
CA ILE A 92 -6.74 -0.49 -17.19
C ILE A 92 -5.59 -0.39 -16.21
N GLU A 93 -4.41 -0.84 -16.61
CA GLU A 93 -3.19 -0.41 -15.93
C GLU A 93 -3.15 1.11 -16.05
N LYS A 94 -3.11 1.81 -14.92
CA LYS A 94 -3.05 3.26 -14.90
C LYS A 94 -1.70 3.66 -15.50
N GLU A 95 -1.67 3.93 -16.79
CA GLU A 95 -0.53 4.56 -17.44
C GLU A 95 -0.30 5.90 -16.74
N LEU A 96 0.80 5.99 -16.01
CA LEU A 96 1.28 7.27 -15.51
C LEU A 96 1.67 8.09 -16.74
N HIS A 97 0.88 9.08 -17.08
CA HIS A 97 1.19 10.01 -18.18
C HIS A 97 2.50 10.74 -17.86
N ASP A 98 3.31 10.97 -18.90
CA ASP A 98 4.60 11.70 -18.86
C ASP A 98 4.52 13.02 -18.07
N GLN A 99 3.36 13.69 -18.07
CA GLN A 99 3.07 14.89 -17.27
C GLN A 99 2.94 14.59 -15.76
N ASP A 100 2.52 13.38 -15.37
CA ASP A 100 2.43 12.98 -13.98
C ASP A 100 3.81 12.55 -13.44
N MET A 101 4.68 12.01 -14.30
CA MET A 101 6.09 11.74 -13.96
C MET A 101 6.88 13.03 -13.77
N HIS A 102 6.72 14.02 -14.67
CA HIS A 102 7.32 15.34 -14.50
C HIS A 102 6.77 16.09 -13.28
N ARG A 103 5.52 15.88 -12.91
CA ARG A 103 4.91 16.41 -11.68
C ARG A 103 5.42 15.70 -10.43
N ALA A 104 5.65 14.40 -10.48
CA ALA A 104 6.25 13.63 -9.39
C ALA A 104 7.76 13.94 -9.23
N LEU A 105 8.42 14.41 -10.28
CA LEU A 105 9.83 14.78 -10.28
C LEU A 105 10.07 16.29 -10.10
N SER A 106 9.07 17.14 -10.32
CA SER A 106 9.14 18.58 -10.06
C SER A 106 8.58 18.89 -8.67
N TRP A 107 9.45 19.23 -7.75
CA TRP A 107 9.19 19.73 -6.40
C TRP A 107 8.45 21.07 -6.39
N PRO A 108 7.79 21.43 -5.32
CA PRO A 108 6.73 20.81 -4.54
C PRO A 108 5.43 21.57 -4.70
N SER A 109 4.32 20.93 -4.85
CA SER A 109 3.05 21.54 -4.44
C SER A 109 2.00 20.47 -4.13
N ALA A 110 1.57 20.50 -2.92
CA ALA A 110 0.26 20.14 -2.39
C ALA A 110 -0.66 19.32 -3.29
N ASP A 111 -0.51 17.98 -3.25
CA ASP A 111 -1.59 17.00 -3.39
C ASP A 111 -1.07 15.63 -2.91
N SER A 112 -0.63 15.59 -1.65
CA SER A 112 -0.12 14.39 -0.97
C SER A 112 -1.18 13.26 -0.85
N ALA A 113 -2.45 13.61 -0.81
CA ALA A 113 -3.54 12.66 -0.65
C ALA A 113 -3.69 11.66 -1.82
N SER A 114 -3.30 12.01 -3.03
CA SER A 114 -3.40 11.12 -4.20
C SER A 114 -2.23 10.14 -4.32
N LEU A 115 -1.04 10.51 -3.83
CA LEU A 115 0.13 9.63 -3.77
C LEU A 115 0.00 8.59 -2.64
N GLU A 116 -0.50 8.98 -1.47
CA GLU A 116 -0.78 8.06 -0.37
C GLU A 116 -1.80 6.99 -0.75
N ALA A 117 -2.86 7.34 -1.49
CA ALA A 117 -3.86 6.38 -1.96
C ALA A 117 -3.30 5.38 -2.98
N THR A 118 -2.29 5.76 -3.76
CA THR A 118 -1.65 4.87 -4.75
C THR A 118 -0.58 3.98 -4.09
N MET A 119 0.08 4.45 -3.04
CA MET A 119 1.05 3.67 -2.26
C MET A 119 0.38 2.70 -1.29
N SER A 120 -0.84 2.98 -0.80
CA SER A 120 -1.55 2.14 0.17
C SER A 120 -1.94 0.75 -0.37
N ASN A 121 -2.08 0.59 -1.68
CA ASN A 121 -2.48 -0.68 -2.29
C ASN A 121 -1.34 -1.70 -2.45
N ALA A 122 -0.07 -1.28 -2.39
CA ALA A 122 1.08 -2.19 -2.50
C ALA A 122 1.47 -2.87 -1.16
N PHE A 123 1.00 -2.35 -0.01
CA PHE A 123 1.39 -2.79 1.34
C PHE A 123 0.18 -3.19 2.18
N SER A 124 -0.63 -4.13 1.72
CA SER A 124 -1.89 -4.51 2.39
C SER A 124 -1.71 -4.99 3.84
N ASN A 125 -0.53 -5.51 4.22
CA ASN A 125 -0.25 -6.00 5.57
C ASN A 125 0.34 -4.95 6.52
N ASP A 126 0.85 -3.83 6.01
CA ASP A 126 1.55 -2.79 6.78
C ASP A 126 0.71 -1.53 7.00
N GLN A 127 -0.58 -1.59 6.72
CA GLN A 127 -1.48 -0.45 6.94
C GLN A 127 -1.77 -0.28 8.43
N PRO A 128 -1.58 0.92 9.00
CA PRO A 128 -2.02 1.23 10.36
C PRO A 128 -3.52 1.02 10.54
N GLY A 129 -3.95 0.56 11.72
CA GLY A 129 -5.37 0.39 11.94
C GLY A 129 -5.74 -0.15 13.31
N TYR A 130 -7.04 -0.23 13.55
CA TYR A 130 -7.63 -0.73 14.79
C TYR A 130 -8.91 -1.52 14.50
N ASN A 131 -9.30 -2.38 15.43
CA ASN A 131 -10.49 -3.22 15.26
C ASN A 131 -11.78 -2.47 15.62
N SER A 132 -12.80 -2.66 14.79
CA SER A 132 -14.14 -2.13 15.01
C SER A 132 -15.19 -3.20 14.68
N THR A 133 -15.96 -3.62 15.67
CA THR A 133 -16.93 -4.73 15.56
C THR A 133 -18.26 -4.38 16.20
N LYS A 134 -19.33 -5.02 15.72
CA LYS A 134 -20.68 -4.93 16.31
C LYS A 134 -20.84 -5.86 17.52
N LYS A 135 -20.21 -7.04 17.44
CA LYS A 135 -20.17 -8.06 18.48
C LYS A 135 -18.73 -8.50 18.70
N VAL A 136 -18.49 -9.33 19.70
CA VAL A 136 -17.17 -9.94 19.90
C VAL A 136 -16.87 -10.90 18.74
N CYS A 137 -15.94 -10.50 17.88
CA CYS A 137 -15.41 -11.32 16.76
C CYS A 137 -14.03 -11.89 17.08
N PHE A 138 -13.32 -11.28 18.01
CA PHE A 138 -11.95 -11.63 18.38
C PHE A 138 -11.72 -11.54 19.88
N GLU A 139 -10.82 -12.39 20.35
CA GLU A 139 -10.34 -12.39 21.72
C GLU A 139 -8.83 -12.73 21.73
N ALA A 140 -8.04 -11.97 22.48
CA ALA A 140 -6.65 -12.30 22.72
C ALA A 140 -6.56 -13.43 23.73
N VAL A 141 -6.15 -14.63 23.31
CA VAL A 141 -5.91 -15.78 24.19
C VAL A 141 -4.53 -15.68 24.80
N SER A 142 -3.56 -15.17 24.05
CA SER A 142 -2.20 -14.84 24.50
C SER A 142 -1.62 -13.76 23.56
N ASP A 143 -0.39 -13.33 23.85
CA ASP A 143 0.31 -12.33 23.01
C ASP A 143 0.43 -12.77 21.55
N SER A 144 0.55 -14.07 21.28
CA SER A 144 0.70 -14.61 19.93
C SER A 144 -0.58 -15.25 19.37
N VAL A 145 -1.57 -15.56 20.21
CA VAL A 145 -2.77 -16.30 19.79
C VAL A 145 -4.02 -15.44 19.89
N THR A 146 -4.76 -15.39 18.80
CA THR A 146 -6.07 -14.75 18.71
C THR A 146 -7.14 -15.78 18.45
N ARG A 147 -8.20 -15.77 19.24
CA ARG A 147 -9.42 -16.54 18.98
C ARG A 147 -10.35 -15.75 18.09
N PHE A 148 -10.72 -16.34 16.96
CA PHE A 148 -11.75 -15.84 16.08
C PHE A 148 -13.08 -16.48 16.41
N TYR A 149 -14.16 -15.68 16.39
CA TYR A 149 -15.52 -16.11 16.60
C TYR A 149 -16.39 -15.85 15.37
N LEU A 150 -17.23 -16.81 15.02
CA LEU A 150 -18.36 -16.62 14.14
C LEU A 150 -19.64 -16.72 14.99
N ASN A 151 -20.37 -15.64 15.13
CA ASN A 151 -21.60 -15.60 15.89
C ASN A 151 -22.77 -16.17 15.08
N GLY A 152 -23.59 -17.01 15.72
CA GLY A 152 -24.73 -17.66 15.06
C GLY A 152 -24.33 -18.93 14.31
N PHE A 153 -25.10 -19.28 13.30
CA PHE A 153 -24.91 -20.48 12.44
C PHE A 153 -24.88 -21.81 13.19
N GLN A 154 -25.64 -21.94 14.28
CA GLN A 154 -25.68 -23.15 15.12
C GLN A 154 -26.13 -24.41 14.34
N LYS A 155 -26.80 -24.24 13.19
CA LYS A 155 -27.27 -25.35 12.33
C LYS A 155 -26.24 -25.74 11.27
N ALA A 156 -25.14 -25.00 11.12
CA ALA A 156 -24.09 -25.35 10.17
C ALA A 156 -23.45 -26.70 10.54
N LYS A 157 -23.12 -27.50 9.55
CA LYS A 157 -22.42 -28.79 9.74
C LYS A 157 -20.91 -28.59 9.83
N THR A 158 -20.40 -27.63 9.06
CA THR A 158 -18.98 -27.33 9.00
C THR A 158 -18.76 -25.83 8.88
N VAL A 159 -17.80 -25.33 9.63
CA VAL A 159 -17.30 -23.96 9.50
C VAL A 159 -15.79 -23.99 9.43
N VAL A 160 -15.23 -23.29 8.47
CA VAL A 160 -13.78 -23.14 8.29
C VAL A 160 -13.44 -21.66 8.32
N LEU A 161 -12.40 -21.30 9.07
CA LEU A 161 -11.78 -19.98 9.03
C LEU A 161 -10.70 -19.98 7.95
N SER A 162 -10.81 -19.09 6.98
CA SER A 162 -9.87 -18.96 5.87
C SER A 162 -9.41 -17.51 5.74
N GLY A 163 -8.13 -17.30 5.46
CA GLY A 163 -7.58 -15.95 5.40
C GLY A 163 -6.13 -15.88 4.93
N SER A 164 -5.57 -14.68 4.93
CA SER A 164 -4.18 -14.40 4.55
C SER A 164 -3.16 -15.22 5.37
N PHE A 165 -3.51 -15.58 6.59
CA PHE A 165 -2.66 -16.33 7.53
C PHE A 165 -2.60 -17.84 7.27
N ASN A 166 -3.42 -18.39 6.39
CA ASN A 166 -3.41 -19.81 6.01
C ASN A 166 -3.50 -20.01 4.50
N ASN A 167 -3.05 -19.00 3.72
CA ASN A 167 -3.09 -18.99 2.26
C ASN A 167 -4.49 -19.30 1.68
N TRP A 168 -5.53 -18.80 2.36
CA TRP A 168 -6.93 -18.99 1.97
C TRP A 168 -7.34 -20.44 1.85
N SER A 169 -6.79 -21.31 2.71
CA SER A 169 -7.11 -22.74 2.74
C SER A 169 -8.59 -22.98 3.03
N VAL A 170 -9.25 -23.77 2.21
CA VAL A 170 -10.68 -24.11 2.35
C VAL A 170 -10.96 -25.24 3.36
N SER A 171 -9.92 -25.80 4.00
CA SER A 171 -10.09 -26.99 4.86
C SER A 171 -9.21 -26.99 6.12
N ALA A 172 -8.18 -26.13 6.22
CA ALA A 172 -7.16 -26.23 7.25
C ALA A 172 -7.68 -25.88 8.66
N PHE A 173 -8.37 -24.73 8.79
CA PHE A 173 -8.79 -24.21 10.10
C PHE A 173 -10.28 -24.49 10.33
N ARG A 174 -10.61 -25.75 10.63
CA ARG A 174 -11.96 -26.15 10.98
C ARG A 174 -12.33 -25.66 12.37
N MET A 175 -13.34 -24.80 12.45
CA MET A 175 -13.79 -24.21 13.69
C MET A 175 -14.53 -25.21 14.57
N GLN A 176 -14.49 -24.98 15.86
CA GLN A 176 -15.24 -25.72 16.87
C GLN A 176 -16.45 -24.90 17.31
N SER A 177 -17.56 -25.58 17.69
CA SER A 177 -18.74 -24.93 18.22
C SER A 177 -18.77 -25.01 19.74
N ASP A 178 -19.13 -23.92 20.42
CA ASP A 178 -19.44 -23.91 21.85
C ASP A 178 -20.95 -23.97 22.12
N GLY A 179 -21.76 -24.15 21.08
CA GLY A 179 -23.22 -24.20 21.09
C GLY A 179 -23.87 -22.89 20.59
N ASP A 180 -23.33 -21.74 20.96
CA ASP A 180 -23.86 -20.44 20.55
C ASP A 180 -23.13 -19.85 19.37
N ARG A 181 -21.85 -20.13 19.24
CA ARG A 181 -20.95 -19.61 18.21
C ARG A 181 -19.88 -20.62 17.85
N TRP A 182 -19.18 -20.35 16.74
CA TRP A 182 -18.03 -21.10 16.30
C TRP A 182 -16.77 -20.34 16.66
N TYR A 183 -15.66 -21.04 17.00
CA TYR A 183 -14.37 -20.43 17.30
C TYR A 183 -13.18 -21.23 16.79
N TYR A 184 -12.07 -20.54 16.57
CA TYR A 184 -10.78 -21.12 16.23
C TYR A 184 -9.64 -20.24 16.74
N ASP A 185 -8.61 -20.84 17.30
CA ASP A 185 -7.42 -20.16 17.82
C ASP A 185 -6.34 -20.12 16.75
N VAL A 186 -5.90 -18.92 16.39
CA VAL A 186 -4.89 -18.70 15.34
C VAL A 186 -3.67 -18.03 15.96
N GLN A 187 -2.48 -18.58 15.70
CA GLN A 187 -1.24 -17.89 16.00
C GLN A 187 -0.95 -16.87 14.90
N LEU A 188 -0.87 -15.59 15.27
CA LEU A 188 -0.71 -14.48 14.33
C LEU A 188 0.42 -13.55 14.77
N PRO A 189 1.28 -13.08 13.86
CA PRO A 189 2.11 -11.92 14.10
C PRO A 189 1.26 -10.65 14.18
N CYS A 190 1.78 -9.60 14.81
CA CYS A 190 1.17 -8.27 14.73
C CYS A 190 1.09 -7.84 13.27
N GLY A 191 -0.04 -7.21 12.90
CA GLY A 191 -0.27 -6.85 11.52
C GLY A 191 -1.74 -6.82 11.13
N ARG A 192 -1.98 -6.48 9.86
CA ARG A 192 -3.27 -6.53 9.20
C ARG A 192 -3.49 -7.91 8.57
N HIS A 193 -4.60 -8.54 8.86
CA HIS A 193 -4.98 -9.86 8.36
C HIS A 193 -6.35 -9.80 7.72
N GLU A 194 -6.50 -10.44 6.58
CA GLU A 194 -7.77 -10.59 5.88
C GLU A 194 -8.33 -12.00 6.08
N TYR A 195 -9.64 -12.12 6.24
CA TYR A 195 -10.28 -13.41 6.44
C TYR A 195 -11.73 -13.46 5.96
N LYS A 196 -12.23 -14.67 5.77
CA LYS A 196 -13.63 -15.05 5.59
C LYS A 196 -13.90 -16.35 6.32
N PHE A 197 -15.17 -16.65 6.50
CA PHE A 197 -15.62 -17.97 6.90
C PHE A 197 -16.08 -18.78 5.68
N ILE A 198 -15.98 -20.11 5.76
CA ILE A 198 -16.59 -21.04 4.81
C ILE A 198 -17.60 -21.87 5.60
N ILE A 199 -18.88 -21.64 5.36
CA ILE A 199 -19.99 -22.25 6.09
C ILE A 199 -20.66 -23.25 5.15
N ASP A 200 -20.59 -24.54 5.48
CA ASP A 200 -21.12 -25.64 4.66
C ASP A 200 -20.71 -25.54 3.17
N GLY A 201 -19.44 -25.09 2.94
CA GLY A 201 -18.86 -24.93 1.61
C GLY A 201 -19.07 -23.57 0.94
N MET A 202 -19.80 -22.65 1.55
CA MET A 202 -20.08 -21.31 1.01
C MET A 202 -19.23 -20.24 1.71
N TRP A 203 -18.61 -19.36 0.91
CA TRP A 203 -17.84 -18.23 1.41
C TRP A 203 -18.73 -17.18 2.05
N TYR A 204 -18.35 -16.72 3.23
CA TYR A 204 -19.12 -15.78 4.04
C TYR A 204 -18.22 -14.70 4.66
N GLN A 205 -18.51 -13.43 4.40
CA GLN A 205 -17.89 -12.30 5.07
C GLN A 205 -18.43 -12.19 6.49
N ASP A 206 -17.58 -11.87 7.48
CA ASP A 206 -18.02 -11.59 8.84
C ASP A 206 -18.78 -10.26 8.90
N THR A 207 -20.11 -10.34 9.01
CA THR A 207 -20.99 -9.16 9.07
C THR A 207 -21.00 -8.46 10.43
N ASP A 208 -20.46 -9.10 11.47
CA ASP A 208 -20.27 -8.50 12.79
C ASP A 208 -18.97 -7.67 12.85
N ASN A 209 -18.03 -7.90 11.94
CA ASN A 209 -16.85 -7.04 11.75
C ASN A 209 -17.18 -5.87 10.81
N LEU A 210 -16.91 -4.64 11.27
CA LEU A 210 -17.17 -3.42 10.49
C LEU A 210 -16.06 -3.12 9.47
N LEU A 211 -14.88 -3.75 9.64
CA LEU A 211 -13.74 -3.56 8.75
C LEU A 211 -13.77 -4.58 7.61
N ARG A 212 -13.69 -4.07 6.40
CA ARG A 212 -13.69 -4.90 5.20
C ARG A 212 -12.87 -4.25 4.09
N THR A 213 -12.34 -5.08 3.21
CA THR A 213 -11.64 -4.67 1.99
C THR A 213 -12.21 -5.42 0.80
N ASP A 214 -12.09 -4.87 -0.40
CA ASP A 214 -12.49 -5.54 -1.64
C ASP A 214 -11.67 -6.84 -1.81
N ASP A 215 -12.31 -7.94 -2.17
CA ASP A 215 -11.65 -9.24 -2.36
C ASP A 215 -11.23 -9.46 -3.83
N HIS A 216 -11.39 -8.44 -4.66
CA HIS A 216 -11.13 -8.47 -6.11
C HIS A 216 -11.94 -9.52 -6.89
N ALA A 217 -13.00 -10.10 -6.26
CA ALA A 217 -13.85 -11.13 -6.83
C ALA A 217 -15.36 -10.90 -6.56
N ASP A 218 -15.77 -9.62 -6.55
CA ASP A 218 -17.14 -9.16 -6.32
C ASP A 218 -17.67 -9.27 -4.88
N GLY A 219 -16.77 -9.37 -3.93
CA GLY A 219 -17.09 -9.46 -2.51
C GLY A 219 -16.14 -8.63 -1.65
N TYR A 220 -16.18 -8.94 -0.38
CA TYR A 220 -15.31 -8.29 0.61
C TYR A 220 -14.67 -9.34 1.50
N ASN A 221 -13.40 -9.14 1.83
CA ASN A 221 -12.75 -9.79 2.94
C ASN A 221 -13.00 -8.97 4.22
N SER A 222 -13.19 -9.64 5.33
CA SER A 222 -13.17 -9.02 6.65
C SER A 222 -11.73 -8.73 7.05
N VAL A 223 -11.47 -7.63 7.76
CA VAL A 223 -10.12 -7.23 8.18
C VAL A 223 -9.99 -7.32 9.69
N TYR A 224 -8.91 -7.93 10.16
CA TYR A 224 -8.50 -7.98 11.55
C TYR A 224 -7.11 -7.38 11.72
N PHE A 225 -6.92 -6.54 12.74
CA PHE A 225 -5.62 -6.04 13.15
C PHE A 225 -5.17 -6.74 14.42
N LYS A 226 -4.05 -7.50 14.36
CA LYS A 226 -3.33 -7.92 15.55
C LYS A 226 -2.51 -6.72 16.04
N THR A 227 -2.99 -6.08 17.09
CA THR A 227 -2.44 -4.82 17.60
C THR A 227 -1.10 -5.00 18.29
N ASN A 228 -0.26 -3.98 18.26
CA ASN A 228 1.05 -3.94 18.91
C ASN A 228 1.28 -2.68 19.75
N THR A 229 0.31 -1.76 19.75
CA THR A 229 0.40 -0.46 20.41
C THR A 229 -0.92 -0.11 21.07
N THR A 230 -0.86 0.44 22.28
CA THR A 230 -2.02 0.97 22.99
C THR A 230 -1.81 2.46 23.27
N PHE A 231 -2.63 3.32 22.69
CA PHE A 231 -2.73 4.70 23.13
C PHE A 231 -3.58 4.76 24.40
N ARG A 232 -3.07 5.45 25.41
CA ARG A 232 -3.75 5.58 26.71
C ARG A 232 -3.58 6.98 27.25
N ILE A 233 -4.69 7.62 27.62
CA ILE A 233 -4.68 8.89 28.34
C ILE A 233 -5.53 8.77 29.61
N VAL A 234 -4.97 9.17 30.75
CA VAL A 234 -5.63 9.12 32.06
C VAL A 234 -6.32 10.44 32.34
N GLY A 235 -7.40 10.40 33.07
CA GLY A 235 -8.18 11.59 33.40
C GLY A 235 -9.33 11.81 32.41
N PHE A 236 -9.76 13.07 32.29
CA PHE A 236 -10.90 13.47 31.45
C PHE A 236 -12.21 12.72 31.79
N PRO A 237 -12.61 12.69 33.09
CA PRO A 237 -13.80 11.93 33.50
C PRO A 237 -15.10 12.49 32.93
N LEU A 238 -15.12 13.77 32.55
CA LEU A 238 -16.24 14.44 31.88
C LEU A 238 -16.11 14.52 30.36
N GLY A 239 -15.01 14.01 29.80
CA GLY A 239 -14.77 13.97 28.35
C GLY A 239 -15.84 13.14 27.66
N ARG A 240 -16.36 13.64 26.53
CA ARG A 240 -17.37 12.96 25.70
C ARG A 240 -16.73 12.22 24.54
N LYS A 241 -15.61 12.73 24.04
CA LYS A 241 -14.94 12.21 22.87
C LYS A 241 -13.43 12.48 22.98
N ILE A 242 -12.64 11.41 22.92
CA ILE A 242 -11.19 11.52 22.77
C ILE A 242 -10.77 10.77 21.51
N ILE A 243 -9.93 11.40 20.73
CA ILE A 243 -9.36 10.88 19.49
C ILE A 243 -7.84 10.92 19.62
N VAL A 244 -7.16 9.96 19.00
CA VAL A 244 -5.74 10.05 18.72
C VAL A 244 -5.53 10.37 17.23
N ALA A 245 -4.84 11.46 16.96
CA ALA A 245 -4.50 11.91 15.62
C ALA A 245 -2.97 12.01 15.49
N GLY A 246 -2.44 11.63 14.34
CA GLY A 246 -1.01 11.61 14.12
C GLY A 246 -0.63 11.29 12.67
N SER A 247 0.68 11.24 12.41
CA SER A 247 1.22 10.93 11.09
C SER A 247 0.76 9.56 10.53
N PHE A 248 0.34 8.65 11.40
CA PHE A 248 -0.16 7.33 11.02
C PHE A 248 -1.58 7.33 10.43
N ASN A 249 -2.36 8.37 10.62
CA ASN A 249 -3.73 8.50 10.10
C ASN A 249 -3.97 9.85 9.40
N GLY A 250 -2.90 10.51 8.90
CA GLY A 250 -3.01 11.80 8.24
C GLY A 250 -3.58 12.92 9.13
N TRP A 251 -3.38 12.83 10.44
CA TRP A 251 -3.92 13.78 11.44
C TRP A 251 -5.45 13.88 11.42
N ASP A 252 -6.14 12.78 11.08
CA ASP A 252 -7.61 12.74 11.02
C ASP A 252 -8.25 12.97 12.39
N GLU A 253 -9.02 14.04 12.51
CA GLU A 253 -9.71 14.47 13.73
C GLU A 253 -11.03 13.71 14.00
N ALA A 254 -11.37 12.71 13.19
CA ALA A 254 -12.67 12.06 13.23
C ALA A 254 -12.64 10.56 13.52
N SER A 255 -11.61 9.85 13.05
CA SER A 255 -11.67 8.38 12.93
C SER A 255 -11.19 7.62 14.17
N TRP A 256 -10.02 7.88 14.69
CA TRP A 256 -9.40 7.05 15.74
C TRP A 256 -9.92 7.39 17.13
N LYS A 257 -11.19 7.06 17.38
CA LYS A 257 -11.89 7.32 18.64
C LYS A 257 -11.47 6.33 19.71
N MET A 258 -11.02 6.87 20.84
CA MET A 258 -10.68 6.08 22.02
C MET A 258 -11.94 5.62 22.78
N LYS A 259 -11.83 4.50 23.45
CA LYS A 259 -12.88 3.95 24.31
C LYS A 259 -12.53 4.23 25.76
N ARG A 260 -13.54 4.55 26.55
CA ARG A 260 -13.35 4.70 27.99
C ARG A 260 -13.17 3.34 28.65
N ASN A 261 -12.14 3.21 29.47
CA ASN A 261 -11.83 2.04 30.28
C ASN A 261 -11.43 2.53 31.69
N ASP A 262 -12.34 2.37 32.65
CA ASP A 262 -12.21 2.85 34.00
C ASP A 262 -11.85 4.36 34.11
N ASP A 263 -10.64 4.68 34.57
CA ASP A 263 -10.11 6.03 34.76
C ASP A 263 -9.37 6.58 33.52
N ALA A 264 -9.29 5.81 32.45
CA ALA A 264 -8.53 6.13 31.25
C ALA A 264 -9.37 6.01 29.98
N TRP A 265 -8.82 6.59 28.92
CA TRP A 265 -9.26 6.34 27.55
C TRP A 265 -8.18 5.55 26.86
N VAL A 266 -8.57 4.52 26.09
CA VAL A 266 -7.66 3.58 25.44
C VAL A 266 -8.07 3.31 24.01
N LEU A 267 -7.07 3.04 23.16
CA LEU A 267 -7.25 2.54 21.81
C LEU A 267 -6.08 1.62 21.46
N ASP A 268 -6.39 0.35 21.23
CA ASP A 268 -5.42 -0.63 20.76
C ASP A 268 -5.33 -0.56 19.23
N VAL A 269 -4.13 -0.42 18.71
CA VAL A 269 -3.87 -0.23 17.29
C VAL A 269 -2.71 -1.11 16.82
N PHE A 270 -2.69 -1.38 15.53
CA PHE A 270 -1.50 -1.84 14.84
C PHE A 270 -0.81 -0.64 14.19
N LEU A 271 0.46 -0.46 14.49
CA LEU A 271 1.35 0.45 13.77
C LEU A 271 2.54 -0.35 13.23
N PRO A 272 2.82 -0.29 11.93
CA PRO A 272 4.06 -0.84 11.36
C PRO A 272 5.30 -0.21 12.01
N ASP A 273 6.46 -0.85 11.82
CA ASP A 273 7.73 -0.24 12.24
C ASP A 273 7.88 1.16 11.65
N GLY A 274 8.25 2.13 12.47
CA GLY A 274 8.36 3.50 12.05
C GLY A 274 8.43 4.48 13.21
N THR A 275 8.66 5.75 12.88
CA THR A 275 8.58 6.87 13.82
C THR A 275 7.35 7.68 13.50
N TYR A 276 6.50 7.87 14.50
CA TYR A 276 5.23 8.54 14.39
C TYR A 276 5.16 9.75 15.30
N PHE A 277 4.42 10.77 14.86
CA PHE A 277 4.10 11.95 15.65
C PHE A 277 2.60 11.99 15.89
N TYR A 278 2.19 12.31 17.12
CA TYR A 278 0.78 12.28 17.47
C TYR A 278 0.40 13.26 18.57
N LYS A 279 -0.88 13.52 18.68
CA LYS A 279 -1.56 14.22 19.77
C LYS A 279 -2.89 13.55 20.09
N PHE A 280 -3.41 13.83 21.27
CA PHE A 280 -4.80 13.56 21.60
C PHE A 280 -5.67 14.80 21.29
N ILE A 281 -6.93 14.55 20.89
CA ILE A 281 -7.95 15.58 20.75
C ILE A 281 -9.04 15.28 21.76
N CYS A 282 -9.10 16.08 22.82
CA CYS A 282 -10.06 15.91 23.91
C CYS A 282 -11.17 16.95 23.77
N ASP A 283 -12.36 16.51 23.35
CA ASP A 283 -13.52 17.39 23.09
C ASP A 283 -13.21 18.60 22.17
N GLY A 284 -12.28 18.43 21.23
CA GLY A 284 -11.83 19.45 20.27
C GLY A 284 -10.52 20.16 20.65
N GLU A 285 -9.99 19.96 21.84
CA GLU A 285 -8.72 20.53 22.29
C GLU A 285 -7.55 19.60 21.98
N TRP A 286 -6.51 20.11 21.30
CA TRP A 286 -5.30 19.38 20.97
C TRP A 286 -4.32 19.34 22.15
N LEU A 287 -3.93 18.12 22.55
CA LEU A 287 -3.04 17.89 23.70
C LEU A 287 -1.90 16.94 23.29
N ILE A 288 -0.68 17.29 23.67
CA ILE A 288 0.42 16.34 23.69
C ILE A 288 0.14 15.25 24.72
N ASP A 289 0.69 14.06 24.52
CA ASP A 289 0.55 12.98 25.50
C ASP A 289 1.30 13.33 26.79
N PRO A 290 0.61 13.51 27.90
CA PRO A 290 1.26 13.89 29.17
C PRO A 290 2.11 12.77 29.75
N ALA A 291 1.92 11.52 29.32
CA ALA A 291 2.70 10.36 29.76
C ALA A 291 3.93 10.13 28.87
N ASN A 292 4.00 10.76 27.69
CA ASN A 292 5.13 10.62 26.78
C ASN A 292 6.08 11.83 26.92
N THR A 293 7.27 11.58 27.45
CA THR A 293 8.29 12.62 27.64
C THR A 293 9.05 12.95 26.35
N ASP A 294 8.89 12.18 25.27
CA ASP A 294 9.53 12.41 24.00
C ASP A 294 8.65 13.32 23.11
N ALA A 295 8.71 14.62 23.42
CA ALA A 295 8.01 15.65 22.68
C ALA A 295 8.99 16.37 21.74
N VAL A 296 8.57 16.62 20.51
CA VAL A 296 9.40 17.17 19.44
C VAL A 296 8.68 18.34 18.78
N ASP A 297 9.40 19.46 18.63
CA ASP A 297 8.96 20.60 17.82
C ASP A 297 9.03 20.21 16.33
N ASP A 298 7.99 20.49 15.56
CA ASP A 298 7.94 20.21 14.11
C ASP A 298 8.61 21.29 13.25
N GLY A 299 9.15 22.33 13.88
CA GLY A 299 9.79 23.46 13.20
C GLY A 299 8.82 24.58 12.83
N ASP A 300 7.51 24.34 12.90
CA ASP A 300 6.45 25.33 12.64
C ASP A 300 5.82 25.87 13.94
N GLY A 301 6.42 25.53 15.07
CA GLY A 301 5.99 25.94 16.39
C GLY A 301 4.95 25.03 17.05
N ASN A 302 4.67 23.86 16.48
CA ASN A 302 3.84 22.84 17.10
C ASN A 302 4.72 21.78 17.77
N VAL A 303 4.37 21.41 18.99
CA VAL A 303 5.01 20.31 19.70
C VAL A 303 4.15 19.07 19.58
N ASN A 304 4.72 17.96 19.14
CA ASN A 304 4.06 16.67 18.97
C ASN A 304 4.72 15.61 19.86
N SER A 305 3.95 14.66 20.38
CA SER A 305 4.51 13.47 21.02
C SER A 305 5.07 12.54 19.96
N ARG A 306 6.29 12.00 20.18
CA ARG A 306 6.93 11.04 19.28
C ARG A 306 6.78 9.61 19.80
N LEU A 307 6.43 8.70 18.91
CA LEU A 307 6.32 7.26 19.15
C LEU A 307 7.20 6.51 18.15
N THR A 308 8.03 5.59 18.65
CA THR A 308 8.90 4.76 17.81
C THR A 308 8.46 3.30 17.94
N ILE A 309 8.17 2.64 16.82
CA ILE A 309 7.86 1.21 16.72
C ILE A 309 8.98 0.54 15.94
N GLY A 310 9.45 -0.62 16.42
CA GLY A 310 10.58 -1.33 15.84
C GLY A 310 11.94 -0.77 16.26
N THR A 311 12.99 -1.16 15.54
CA THR A 311 14.38 -0.78 15.85
C THR A 311 14.79 0.47 15.10
N PRO A 312 15.15 1.57 15.81
CA PRO A 312 15.58 2.79 15.15
C PRO A 312 16.95 2.65 14.49
N THR A 313 17.09 3.25 13.32
CA THR A 313 18.38 3.49 12.66
C THR A 313 18.95 4.82 13.16
N ARG A 314 20.23 4.82 13.56
CA ARG A 314 20.91 6.06 13.91
C ARG A 314 21.46 6.75 12.66
N PHE A 315 20.90 7.90 12.35
CA PHE A 315 21.47 8.83 11.38
C PHE A 315 22.45 9.73 12.11
N TYR A 316 23.67 9.81 11.60
CA TYR A 316 24.75 10.59 12.23
C TYR A 316 25.48 11.42 11.18
N LEU A 317 25.55 12.74 11.43
CA LEU A 317 26.33 13.68 10.63
C LEU A 317 27.54 14.14 11.44
N PRO A 318 28.76 13.69 11.12
CA PRO A 318 29.95 14.12 11.83
C PRO A 318 30.32 15.60 11.56
N GLY A 319 30.87 16.28 12.52
CA GLY A 319 31.26 17.66 12.40
C GLY A 319 30.11 18.66 12.54
N TYR A 320 30.19 19.76 11.81
CA TYR A 320 29.18 20.84 11.79
C TYR A 320 28.85 21.41 13.18
N GLN A 321 29.81 21.42 14.10
CA GLN A 321 29.61 21.87 15.49
C GLN A 321 29.18 23.35 15.60
N GLN A 322 29.40 24.15 14.56
CA GLN A 322 29.00 25.56 14.50
C GLN A 322 27.64 25.80 13.87
N ALA A 323 26.99 24.73 13.34
CA ALA A 323 25.65 24.85 12.76
C ALA A 323 24.64 25.20 13.86
N ASN A 324 23.67 26.04 13.52
CA ASN A 324 22.57 26.38 14.42
C ASN A 324 21.57 25.22 14.52
N GLN A 325 21.29 24.59 13.39
CA GLN A 325 20.33 23.48 13.29
C GLN A 325 20.75 22.50 12.21
N VAL A 326 20.41 21.25 12.43
CA VAL A 326 20.54 20.18 11.44
C VAL A 326 19.24 19.37 11.42
N ALA A 327 18.71 19.15 10.23
CA ALA A 327 17.54 18.29 10.01
C ALA A 327 17.89 17.11 9.09
N LEU A 328 17.16 16.02 9.22
CA LEU A 328 17.17 14.88 8.32
C LEU A 328 15.98 14.97 7.38
N ALA A 329 16.23 15.05 6.09
CA ALA A 329 15.21 15.05 5.04
C ALA A 329 15.38 13.81 4.15
N GLY A 330 14.31 13.14 3.83
CA GLY A 330 14.35 11.94 3.01
C GLY A 330 13.01 11.57 2.40
N SER A 331 12.98 10.51 1.59
CA SER A 331 11.75 9.98 0.98
C SER A 331 10.69 9.55 2.02
N PHE A 332 11.09 9.35 3.26
CA PHE A 332 10.20 8.99 4.39
C PHE A 332 9.49 10.20 5.03
N ASN A 333 9.87 11.42 4.70
CA ASN A 333 9.22 12.66 5.15
C ASN A 333 9.10 13.69 4.02
N GLU A 334 8.97 13.21 2.77
CA GLU A 334 8.79 14.03 1.57
C GLU A 334 9.89 15.10 1.40
N PHE A 335 11.08 14.83 1.94
CA PHE A 335 12.24 15.75 1.96
C PHE A 335 11.92 17.14 2.52
N GLN A 336 11.00 17.25 3.45
CA GLN A 336 10.70 18.54 4.09
C GLN A 336 11.98 19.19 4.63
N ASN A 337 12.20 20.46 4.31
CA ASN A 337 13.40 21.19 4.76
C ASN A 337 13.46 21.39 6.27
N SER A 338 12.31 21.48 6.94
CA SER A 338 12.18 21.44 8.40
C SER A 338 12.48 20.05 8.96
N GLY A 339 12.27 18.98 8.18
CA GLY A 339 12.70 17.60 8.42
C GLY A 339 12.57 17.09 9.85
N VAL A 340 13.28 16.02 10.13
CA VAL A 340 13.44 15.51 11.49
C VAL A 340 14.67 16.17 12.12
N MET A 341 14.47 17.00 13.15
CA MET A 341 15.55 17.74 13.80
C MET A 341 16.52 16.80 14.53
N LEU A 342 17.80 17.00 14.32
CA LEU A 342 18.89 16.27 14.96
C LEU A 342 19.28 16.91 16.29
N ARG A 343 19.78 16.06 17.17
CA ARG A 343 20.41 16.47 18.44
C ARG A 343 21.91 16.52 18.26
N ARG A 344 22.55 17.52 18.89
CA ARG A 344 24.01 17.66 18.89
C ARG A 344 24.62 16.73 19.93
N ASP A 345 25.75 16.11 19.59
CA ASP A 345 26.66 15.47 20.55
C ASP A 345 28.09 16.07 20.45
N GLY A 346 29.05 15.46 21.15
CA GLY A 346 30.44 15.94 21.16
C GLY A 346 31.17 15.85 19.81
N GLY A 347 30.70 15.07 18.87
CA GLY A 347 31.34 14.79 17.58
C GLY A 347 30.54 15.24 16.35
N GLY A 348 29.25 15.49 16.51
CA GLY A 348 28.37 15.78 15.37
C GLY A 348 26.92 15.98 15.76
N TRP A 349 26.04 15.51 14.88
CA TRP A 349 24.61 15.59 15.02
C TRP A 349 23.99 14.24 14.75
N TYR A 350 22.96 13.85 15.52
CA TYR A 350 22.32 12.55 15.37
C TYR A 350 20.82 12.61 15.61
N VAL A 351 20.14 11.62 15.03
CA VAL A 351 18.77 11.26 15.37
C VAL A 351 18.61 9.76 15.24
N ASP A 352 17.92 9.16 16.18
CA ASP A 352 17.45 7.78 16.09
C ASP A 352 16.03 7.80 15.48
N TYR A 353 15.88 7.16 14.31
CA TYR A 353 14.64 7.20 13.53
C TYR A 353 14.34 5.82 12.99
N ALA A 354 13.21 5.24 13.40
CA ALA A 354 12.78 3.96 12.90
C ALA A 354 12.12 4.10 11.53
N LEU A 355 12.45 3.21 10.65
CA LEU A 355 11.89 3.09 9.31
C LEU A 355 11.51 1.64 9.06
N ARG A 356 10.46 1.41 8.29
CA ARG A 356 10.06 0.08 7.80
C ARG A 356 11.13 -0.50 6.87
N PRO A 357 11.09 -1.81 6.57
CA PRO A 357 11.82 -2.35 5.43
C PRO A 357 11.51 -1.56 4.16
N GLY A 358 12.56 -1.14 3.44
CA GLY A 358 12.41 -0.26 2.27
C GLY A 358 13.74 0.29 1.78
N ASN A 359 13.68 0.99 0.66
CA ASN A 359 14.82 1.70 0.07
C ASN A 359 14.56 3.20 0.21
N TYR A 360 15.42 3.90 0.90
CA TYR A 360 15.23 5.29 1.26
C TYR A 360 16.32 6.16 0.67
N LEU A 361 15.91 7.32 0.19
CA LEU A 361 16.78 8.40 -0.22
C LEU A 361 16.78 9.45 0.90
N PHE A 362 17.95 9.95 1.31
CA PHE A 362 18.01 10.95 2.35
C PHE A 362 19.18 11.92 2.17
N ARG A 363 19.11 13.05 2.85
CA ARG A 363 20.17 14.03 2.99
C ARG A 363 20.02 14.78 4.32
N PHE A 364 21.09 15.34 4.79
CA PHE A 364 21.03 16.28 5.91
C PHE A 364 20.79 17.70 5.40
N ILE A 365 20.10 18.50 6.18
CA ILE A 365 19.90 19.92 5.92
C ILE A 365 20.60 20.68 7.05
N VAL A 366 21.71 21.32 6.75
CA VAL A 366 22.53 22.08 7.71
C VAL A 366 22.30 23.59 7.48
N ASP A 367 21.69 24.27 8.44
CA ASP A 367 21.31 25.67 8.32
C ASP A 367 20.63 25.98 6.96
N GLY A 368 19.70 25.14 6.55
CA GLY A 368 18.91 25.24 5.31
C GLY A 368 19.65 24.76 4.05
N ARG A 369 20.87 24.22 4.13
CA ARG A 369 21.62 23.73 2.96
C ARG A 369 21.71 22.20 2.96
N PRO A 370 21.47 21.55 1.81
CA PRO A 370 21.60 20.10 1.71
C PRO A 370 23.07 19.65 1.82
N VAL A 371 23.29 18.59 2.56
CA VAL A 371 24.61 17.98 2.78
C VAL A 371 24.49 16.46 2.65
N LEU A 372 25.39 15.85 1.88
CA LEU A 372 25.54 14.40 1.79
C LEU A 372 26.73 13.96 2.64
N ILE A 373 26.59 12.77 3.24
CA ILE A 373 27.72 12.15 3.94
C ILE A 373 28.51 11.25 2.99
N ASP A 374 29.79 11.12 3.29
CA ASP A 374 30.70 10.23 2.59
C ASP A 374 30.95 9.00 3.47
N ASP A 375 30.02 8.06 3.41
CA ASP A 375 30.02 6.83 4.20
C ASP A 375 29.61 5.66 3.30
N ALA A 376 30.43 4.63 3.25
CA ALA A 376 30.19 3.46 2.39
C ALA A 376 28.86 2.73 2.71
N ARG A 377 28.33 2.89 3.92
CA ARG A 377 27.02 2.35 4.31
C ARG A 377 25.85 3.07 3.62
N TYR A 378 26.08 4.29 3.15
CA TYR A 378 25.09 5.16 2.55
C TYR A 378 25.59 5.69 1.20
N PRO A 379 25.63 4.84 0.17
CA PRO A 379 26.16 5.25 -1.14
C PRO A 379 25.42 6.49 -1.65
N LYS A 380 26.13 7.34 -2.37
CA LYS A 380 25.58 8.54 -2.98
C LYS A 380 24.88 8.18 -4.27
N SER A 381 23.72 8.75 -4.49
CA SER A 381 22.95 8.64 -5.72
C SER A 381 22.27 9.97 -6.00
N GLY A 382 22.65 10.63 -7.09
CA GLY A 382 22.21 11.99 -7.37
C GLY A 382 22.56 12.96 -6.22
N ASP A 383 21.55 13.65 -5.73
CA ASP A 383 21.63 14.61 -4.62
C ASP A 383 21.22 14.01 -3.26
N CYS A 384 21.25 12.67 -3.15
CA CYS A 384 20.88 11.93 -1.96
C CYS A 384 21.92 10.88 -1.56
N ASN A 385 21.88 10.45 -0.31
CA ASN A 385 22.41 9.17 0.14
C ASN A 385 21.31 8.11 0.09
N VAL A 386 21.71 6.86 -0.08
CA VAL A 386 20.79 5.71 -0.11
C VAL A 386 20.91 4.93 1.20
N LEU A 387 19.78 4.61 1.80
CA LEU A 387 19.65 3.70 2.94
C LEU A 387 18.71 2.55 2.56
N ILE A 388 19.14 1.33 2.78
CA ILE A 388 18.34 0.11 2.54
C ILE A 388 18.11 -0.58 3.87
N ILE A 389 16.85 -0.86 4.19
CA ILE A 389 16.44 -1.57 5.40
C ILE A 389 15.72 -2.85 5.02
N GLY A 390 16.13 -3.98 5.60
CA GLY A 390 15.48 -5.28 5.36
C GLY A 390 15.64 -5.77 3.93
N ALA A 391 16.81 -5.55 3.31
CA ALA A 391 17.10 -6.07 1.98
C ALA A 391 16.71 -7.55 1.87
N ASN A 392 16.00 -7.91 0.81
CA ASN A 392 15.45 -9.24 0.60
C ASN A 392 15.62 -9.75 -0.85
N HIS A 393 16.28 -8.96 -1.69
CA HIS A 393 16.56 -9.31 -3.09
C HIS A 393 17.89 -8.72 -3.53
N THR A 394 18.70 -9.53 -4.26
CA THR A 394 19.95 -9.08 -4.86
C THR A 394 19.73 -8.90 -6.36
N PHE A 395 19.84 -7.68 -6.86
CA PHE A 395 19.95 -7.44 -8.29
C PHE A 395 21.37 -7.70 -8.76
N THR A 396 21.50 -8.38 -9.89
CA THR A 396 22.79 -8.65 -10.53
C THR A 396 22.70 -8.24 -11.99
N PHE A 397 23.57 -7.32 -12.40
CA PHE A 397 23.74 -6.93 -13.79
C PHE A 397 25.06 -7.47 -14.32
N PHE A 398 24.97 -8.35 -15.31
CA PHE A 398 26.14 -8.95 -15.93
C PHE A 398 26.46 -8.24 -17.24
N ASN A 399 27.54 -7.48 -17.26
CA ASN A 399 28.10 -6.90 -18.49
C ASN A 399 29.24 -7.79 -18.96
N LYS A 400 29.10 -8.37 -20.16
CA LYS A 400 29.99 -9.38 -20.73
C LYS A 400 31.47 -8.97 -20.74
N ASN A 401 31.77 -7.67 -20.72
CA ASN A 401 33.12 -7.12 -20.77
C ASN A 401 33.50 -6.29 -19.52
N ASN A 402 32.62 -6.16 -18.53
CA ASN A 402 32.78 -5.28 -17.34
C ASN A 402 33.28 -3.86 -17.69
N THR A 403 32.84 -3.32 -18.83
CA THR A 403 33.26 -2.01 -19.35
C THR A 403 32.42 -0.85 -18.86
N ALA A 404 31.30 -1.11 -18.23
CA ALA A 404 30.46 -0.08 -17.66
C ALA A 404 31.23 0.67 -16.55
N LYS A 405 31.12 2.00 -16.54
CA LYS A 405 31.75 2.87 -15.51
C LYS A 405 30.87 2.98 -14.26
N ALA A 406 29.55 2.98 -14.47
CA ALA A 406 28.57 3.06 -13.41
C ALA A 406 27.34 2.23 -13.76
N VAL A 407 26.84 1.48 -12.80
CA VAL A 407 25.58 0.73 -12.93
C VAL A 407 24.72 1.04 -11.70
N ALA A 408 23.46 1.29 -11.95
CA ALA A 408 22.45 1.43 -10.90
C ALA A 408 21.18 0.66 -11.28
N VAL A 409 20.30 0.40 -10.32
CA VAL A 409 18.98 -0.18 -10.54
C VAL A 409 17.90 0.78 -10.05
N SER A 410 16.83 0.95 -10.83
CA SER A 410 15.67 1.74 -10.46
C SER A 410 14.39 1.00 -10.84
N GLY A 411 13.30 1.30 -10.14
CA GLY A 411 12.02 0.64 -10.34
C GLY A 411 10.97 1.08 -9.33
N ASP A 412 9.85 0.35 -9.28
CA ASP A 412 8.74 0.64 -8.38
C ASP A 412 9.18 0.72 -6.89
N PHE A 413 10.16 -0.08 -6.50
CA PHE A 413 10.69 -0.16 -5.12
C PHE A 413 11.53 1.06 -4.69
N VAL A 414 11.81 2.00 -5.58
CA VAL A 414 12.50 3.28 -5.32
C VAL A 414 11.84 4.43 -6.09
N GLN A 415 10.56 4.24 -6.45
CA GLN A 415 9.75 5.24 -7.16
C GLN A 415 10.41 5.77 -8.45
N TRP A 416 11.07 4.88 -9.19
CA TRP A 416 11.76 5.21 -10.44
C TRP A 416 12.74 6.36 -10.31
N PHE A 417 13.43 6.48 -9.16
CA PHE A 417 14.42 7.53 -8.94
C PHE A 417 15.45 7.54 -10.08
N PRO A 418 15.64 8.70 -10.77
CA PRO A 418 16.40 8.73 -12.03
C PRO A 418 17.87 8.34 -11.91
N ALA A 419 18.50 8.57 -10.76
CA ALA A 419 19.86 8.15 -10.50
C ALA A 419 19.96 6.67 -10.07
N GLY A 420 18.82 6.05 -9.68
CA GLY A 420 18.74 4.66 -9.22
C GLY A 420 19.50 4.40 -7.92
N ILE A 421 19.53 3.14 -7.51
CA ILE A 421 20.36 2.64 -6.41
C ILE A 421 21.68 2.15 -7.02
N PRO A 422 22.82 2.71 -6.64
CA PRO A 422 24.10 2.35 -7.25
C PRO A 422 24.49 0.92 -6.92
N MET A 423 25.06 0.24 -7.91
CA MET A 423 25.53 -1.15 -7.83
C MET A 423 27.05 -1.19 -7.75
N HIS A 424 27.59 -2.13 -6.99
CA HIS A 424 29.03 -2.34 -6.87
C HIS A 424 29.51 -3.54 -7.71
N LEU A 425 30.71 -3.44 -8.26
CA LEU A 425 31.29 -4.49 -9.06
C LEU A 425 31.78 -5.65 -8.18
N THR A 426 31.35 -6.85 -8.50
CA THR A 426 31.76 -8.11 -7.86
C THR A 426 32.31 -9.08 -8.92
N PRO A 427 32.89 -10.22 -8.53
CA PRO A 427 33.25 -11.26 -9.51
C PRO A 427 32.05 -11.81 -10.34
N MET A 428 30.82 -11.62 -9.84
CA MET A 428 29.58 -12.06 -10.50
C MET A 428 28.90 -10.96 -11.32
N GLY A 429 29.53 -9.79 -11.49
CA GLY A 429 28.95 -8.62 -12.13
C GLY A 429 28.62 -7.51 -11.15
N TYR A 430 27.86 -6.52 -11.58
CA TYR A 430 27.40 -5.45 -10.70
C TYR A 430 26.25 -5.92 -9.84
N GLN A 431 26.34 -5.74 -8.52
CA GLN A 431 25.34 -6.21 -7.56
C GLN A 431 24.93 -5.13 -6.57
N VAL A 432 23.69 -5.24 -6.11
CA VAL A 432 23.18 -4.51 -4.96
C VAL A 432 22.05 -5.29 -4.29
N ASP A 433 22.05 -5.31 -2.96
CA ASP A 433 20.96 -5.85 -2.16
C ASP A 433 19.94 -4.75 -1.89
N VAL A 434 18.68 -4.99 -2.20
CA VAL A 434 17.58 -4.04 -2.02
C VAL A 434 16.38 -4.69 -1.36
N TYR A 435 15.49 -3.88 -0.82
CA TYR A 435 14.17 -4.33 -0.43
C TYR A 435 13.23 -4.28 -1.64
N VAL A 436 12.61 -5.40 -1.96
CA VAL A 436 11.54 -5.47 -2.96
C VAL A 436 10.25 -5.87 -2.24
N PRO A 437 9.18 -5.06 -2.34
CA PRO A 437 7.92 -5.40 -1.71
C PRO A 437 7.32 -6.68 -2.32
N PRO A 438 6.47 -7.41 -1.57
CA PRO A 438 5.72 -8.53 -2.12
C PRO A 438 4.85 -8.14 -3.30
N GLY A 439 4.69 -9.05 -4.26
CA GLY A 439 3.91 -8.82 -5.47
C GLY A 439 4.78 -8.52 -6.68
N LYS A 440 4.19 -7.83 -7.66
CA LYS A 440 4.83 -7.44 -8.92
C LYS A 440 5.59 -6.14 -8.73
N SER A 441 6.87 -6.12 -9.13
CA SER A 441 7.70 -4.92 -9.22
C SER A 441 8.29 -4.79 -10.61
N ARG A 442 8.25 -3.60 -11.18
CA ARG A 442 8.89 -3.24 -12.44
C ARG A 442 10.23 -2.59 -12.16
N TYR A 443 11.21 -2.84 -13.01
CA TYR A 443 12.55 -2.27 -12.85
C TYR A 443 13.32 -2.16 -14.16
N LYS A 444 14.39 -1.38 -14.15
CA LYS A 444 15.43 -1.30 -15.17
C LYS A 444 16.79 -1.08 -14.52
N PHE A 445 17.83 -1.46 -15.22
CA PHE A 445 19.16 -1.00 -14.90
C PHE A 445 19.45 0.34 -15.58
N ILE A 446 20.33 1.12 -14.96
CA ILE A 446 20.89 2.36 -15.51
C ILE A 446 22.39 2.11 -15.69
N VAL A 447 22.83 2.01 -16.93
CA VAL A 447 24.22 1.67 -17.29
C VAL A 447 24.86 2.88 -17.98
N ASP A 448 25.82 3.51 -17.33
CA ASP A 448 26.49 4.72 -17.84
C ASP A 448 25.49 5.86 -18.21
N GLY A 449 24.31 5.89 -17.55
CA GLY A 449 23.25 6.84 -17.77
C GLY A 449 22.09 6.34 -18.67
N ASP A 450 22.27 5.23 -19.35
CA ASP A 450 21.25 4.65 -20.24
C ASP A 450 20.37 3.64 -19.51
N TRP A 451 19.05 3.74 -19.72
CA TRP A 451 18.06 2.81 -19.16
C TRP A 451 17.99 1.52 -19.97
N VAL A 452 18.29 0.39 -19.33
CA VAL A 452 18.45 -0.92 -19.97
C VAL A 452 17.55 -1.94 -19.29
N LEU A 453 16.84 -2.74 -20.10
CA LEU A 453 16.16 -3.95 -19.59
C LEU A 453 17.18 -4.92 -19.00
N ASP A 454 16.74 -5.74 -18.05
CA ASP A 454 17.57 -6.81 -17.52
C ASP A 454 17.78 -7.90 -18.61
N PRO A 455 19.00 -8.07 -19.11
CA PRO A 455 19.27 -9.05 -20.16
C PRO A 455 19.16 -10.50 -19.69
N ALA A 456 19.18 -10.73 -18.37
CA ALA A 456 19.05 -12.06 -17.77
C ALA A 456 17.59 -12.41 -17.44
N ASN A 457 16.67 -11.43 -17.44
CA ASN A 457 15.27 -11.63 -17.13
C ASN A 457 14.41 -11.53 -18.39
N PRO A 458 13.85 -12.65 -18.89
CA PRO A 458 12.98 -12.62 -20.07
C PRO A 458 11.58 -12.03 -19.80
N ALA A 459 11.20 -11.84 -18.54
CA ALA A 459 9.91 -11.29 -18.17
C ALA A 459 9.97 -9.75 -18.23
N TYR A 460 9.22 -9.17 -19.15
CA TYR A 460 9.07 -7.72 -19.28
C TYR A 460 7.66 -7.37 -19.71
N GLU A 461 7.29 -6.12 -19.55
CA GLU A 461 6.06 -5.53 -20.09
C GLU A 461 6.41 -4.23 -20.84
N ASP A 462 5.58 -3.89 -21.82
CA ASP A 462 5.73 -2.65 -22.55
C ASP A 462 5.42 -1.45 -21.63
N ASN A 463 6.10 -0.33 -21.90
CA ASN A 463 5.86 0.94 -21.25
C ASN A 463 5.52 2.02 -22.28
N GLU A 464 5.09 3.20 -21.81
CA GLU A 464 4.71 4.33 -22.66
C GLU A 464 5.84 4.84 -23.58
N PHE A 465 7.09 4.49 -23.27
CA PHE A 465 8.27 4.88 -24.04
C PHE A 465 8.68 3.83 -25.09
N ASN A 466 7.91 2.74 -25.26
CA ASN A 466 8.24 1.60 -26.11
C ASN A 466 9.62 0.98 -25.81
N THR A 467 10.09 1.09 -24.57
CA THR A 467 11.38 0.55 -24.12
C THR A 467 11.22 -0.63 -23.16
N GLY A 468 9.98 -0.94 -22.76
CA GLY A 468 9.63 -1.98 -21.81
C GLY A 468 10.16 -1.74 -20.39
N ASN A 469 9.69 -2.53 -19.42
CA ASN A 469 10.22 -2.64 -18.07
C ASN A 469 10.39 -4.12 -17.73
N SER A 470 11.48 -4.51 -17.12
CA SER A 470 11.67 -5.86 -16.58
C SER A 470 10.75 -6.08 -15.40
N ILE A 471 10.22 -7.29 -15.23
CA ILE A 471 9.26 -7.64 -14.17
C ILE A 471 9.89 -8.60 -13.17
N LEU A 472 9.74 -8.31 -11.90
CA LEU A 472 10.08 -9.20 -10.80
C LEU A 472 8.82 -9.50 -9.98
N TRP A 473 8.57 -10.78 -9.72
CA TRP A 473 7.54 -11.24 -8.78
C TRP A 473 8.19 -11.68 -7.49
N LYS A 474 7.82 -11.05 -6.38
CA LYS A 474 8.27 -11.42 -5.03
C LYS A 474 7.14 -12.13 -4.30
N VAL A 475 7.37 -13.37 -3.91
CA VAL A 475 6.47 -14.14 -3.02
C VAL A 475 6.83 -13.81 -1.58
N ASN A 476 5.84 -13.72 -0.71
CA ASN A 476 6.01 -13.50 0.74
C ASN A 476 6.78 -14.65 1.39
#